data_40c67ece6337d748244f913b74468298
#
_entry.id   40c67ece6337d748244f913b74468298
#
_cell.length_a   1.000
_cell.length_b   1.000
_cell.length_c   1.000
_cell.angle_alpha   90.00
_cell.angle_beta   90.00
_cell.angle_gamma   90.00
#
_symmetry.space_group_name_H-M   'P 1'
#
loop_
_entity.id
_entity.type
_entity.pdbx_description
1 polymer ?
#
loop_
_entity_poly.entity_id
_entity_poly.type
_entity_poly.pdbx_seq_one_letter_code
_entity_poly.pdbx_strand_id
1 'polypeptide(L)'
;MVGRLGDRSEVCVFRVNPNQDGVYYSTLVNIITLGRTPETRQFSYQARDLKRLIKLYKPKEVIIDTNGLGISLADEMLKTHYDLDGSELPPYGFFNNDDYKKIQPKDAPQILYSMKANGPLNSQIHGNAYSRVSGGRIRFLITEQEAKSALLATKQGQSMKTEDKIRRLMPHQQTTNLFNQMANLRMKRTGTGLDIVLEQINARFPKDKYSAFAYGLWRIKELEEENAKKKKNRKGVRKLVFYSEGG
;
A
#
# COMPACT_ATOMS: atom_id res chain seq x y z
N MET A 1 -21.75 15.86 10.30
CA MET A 1 -20.65 15.27 11.07
C MET A 1 -19.35 15.86 10.53
N VAL A 2 -18.69 16.72 11.29
CA VAL A 2 -17.37 17.25 10.92
C VAL A 2 -16.40 16.09 11.00
N GLY A 3 -15.84 15.66 9.86
CA GLY A 3 -14.78 14.65 9.85
C GLY A 3 -13.69 15.08 10.82
N ARG A 4 -13.17 14.13 11.63
CA ARG A 4 -12.11 14.42 12.59
C ARG A 4 -10.98 15.12 11.85
N LEU A 5 -10.63 16.33 12.33
CA LEU A 5 -9.45 17.07 11.92
C LEU A 5 -8.21 16.19 12.19
N GLY A 6 -7.83 15.30 11.27
CA GLY A 6 -6.70 14.41 11.52
C GLY A 6 -6.49 13.28 10.53
N ASP A 7 -7.52 12.84 9.82
CA ASP A 7 -7.37 11.72 8.88
C ASP A 7 -6.50 12.14 7.68
N ARG A 8 -5.43 11.39 7.45
CA ARG A 8 -4.45 11.66 6.40
C ARG A 8 -4.47 10.57 5.36
N SER A 9 -4.34 10.94 4.11
CA SER A 9 -4.12 9.98 3.03
C SER A 9 -2.65 9.55 3.03
N GLU A 10 -2.41 8.27 3.28
CA GLU A 10 -1.08 7.70 3.37
C GLU A 10 -0.85 6.69 2.26
N VAL A 11 0.32 6.72 1.65
CA VAL A 11 0.74 5.81 0.60
C VAL A 11 1.93 4.99 1.09
N CYS A 12 1.80 3.67 1.12
CA CYS A 12 2.89 2.74 1.38
C CYS A 12 3.37 2.12 0.07
N VAL A 13 4.66 2.24 -0.19
CA VAL A 13 5.31 1.67 -1.39
C VAL A 13 6.06 0.40 -1.01
N PHE A 14 5.70 -0.72 -1.65
CA PHE A 14 6.31 -2.01 -1.41
C PHE A 14 7.06 -2.50 -2.64
N ARG A 15 8.24 -3.06 -2.43
CA ARG A 15 8.89 -3.97 -3.36
C ARG A 15 8.54 -5.38 -2.97
N VAL A 16 8.02 -6.15 -3.90
CA VAL A 16 7.52 -7.51 -3.66
C VAL A 16 8.29 -8.49 -4.52
N ASN A 17 8.92 -9.49 -3.90
CA ASN A 17 9.69 -10.52 -4.60
C ASN A 17 9.24 -11.90 -4.11
N PRO A 18 8.77 -12.78 -5.02
CA PRO A 18 8.58 -14.17 -4.69
C PRO A 18 9.95 -14.86 -4.52
N ASN A 19 10.06 -15.74 -3.54
CA ASN A 19 11.19 -16.67 -3.45
C ASN A 19 11.00 -17.86 -4.42
N GLN A 20 11.95 -18.79 -4.42
CA GLN A 20 11.89 -19.99 -5.28
C GLN A 20 10.65 -20.85 -5.00
N ASP A 21 10.18 -20.93 -3.76
CA ASP A 21 8.98 -21.66 -3.36
C ASP A 21 7.68 -20.94 -3.70
N GLY A 22 7.76 -19.68 -4.11
CA GLY A 22 6.62 -18.84 -4.45
C GLY A 22 6.05 -18.07 -3.27
N VAL A 23 6.73 -18.09 -2.13
CA VAL A 23 6.40 -17.25 -0.97
C VAL A 23 6.85 -15.82 -1.26
N TYR A 24 5.99 -14.85 -0.97
CA TYR A 24 6.28 -13.45 -1.22
C TYR A 24 6.90 -12.77 0.00
N TYR A 25 8.13 -12.26 -0.21
CA TYR A 25 8.79 -11.34 0.70
C TYR A 25 8.62 -9.92 0.17
N SER A 26 8.42 -8.99 1.07
CA SER A 26 8.24 -7.59 0.73
C SER A 26 9.21 -6.70 1.47
N THR A 27 9.56 -5.58 0.84
CA THR A 27 10.32 -4.51 1.48
C THR A 27 9.47 -3.25 1.43
N LEU A 28 9.23 -2.63 2.58
CA LEU A 28 8.63 -1.30 2.63
C LEU A 28 9.68 -0.29 2.17
N VAL A 29 9.48 0.30 0.99
CA VAL A 29 10.44 1.19 0.35
C VAL A 29 10.26 2.64 0.78
N ASN A 30 9.00 3.07 0.92
CA ASN A 30 8.67 4.43 1.33
C ASN A 30 7.25 4.50 1.91
N ILE A 31 7.01 5.54 2.70
CA ILE A 31 5.68 5.97 3.15
C ILE A 31 5.56 7.46 2.87
N ILE A 32 4.47 7.85 2.21
CA ILE A 32 4.25 9.21 1.73
C ILE A 32 2.88 9.69 2.21
N THR A 33 2.85 10.83 2.88
CA THR A 33 1.61 11.49 3.28
C THR A 33 1.18 12.44 2.17
N LEU A 34 -0.03 12.26 1.64
CA LEU A 34 -0.67 13.17 0.68
C LEU A 34 -1.46 14.25 1.43
N GLY A 35 -1.77 15.36 0.74
CA GLY A 35 -2.69 16.39 1.26
C GLY A 35 -2.21 17.04 2.55
N ARG A 36 -0.93 17.45 2.62
CA ARG A 36 -0.33 18.01 3.85
C ARG A 36 -0.83 19.39 4.22
N THR A 37 -1.25 20.19 3.25
CA THR A 37 -1.80 21.53 3.46
C THR A 37 -3.30 21.55 3.22
N PRO A 38 -4.04 22.55 3.73
CA PRO A 38 -5.49 22.67 3.49
C PRO A 38 -5.86 22.60 2.00
N GLU A 39 -5.07 23.28 1.15
CA GLU A 39 -5.31 23.33 -0.30
C GLU A 39 -5.09 21.94 -0.94
N THR A 40 -4.03 21.23 -0.53
CA THR A 40 -3.67 19.93 -1.09
C THR A 40 -4.50 18.76 -0.51
N ARG A 41 -5.40 19.03 0.46
CA ARG A 41 -6.36 18.02 0.95
C ARG A 41 -7.46 17.67 -0.03
N GLN A 42 -7.72 18.50 -1.04
CA GLN A 42 -8.69 18.19 -2.08
C GLN A 42 -8.26 16.93 -2.84
N PHE A 43 -9.21 16.05 -3.14
CA PHE A 43 -8.92 14.77 -3.79
C PHE A 43 -8.29 14.93 -5.17
N SER A 44 -8.60 15.98 -5.90
CA SER A 44 -7.96 16.30 -7.18
C SER A 44 -6.45 16.55 -7.04
N TYR A 45 -5.99 17.22 -5.98
CA TYR A 45 -4.56 17.37 -5.70
C TYR A 45 -3.92 16.06 -5.26
N GLN A 46 -4.60 15.30 -4.41
CA GLN A 46 -4.11 14.00 -3.97
C GLN A 46 -3.99 13.01 -5.14
N ALA A 47 -4.94 13.03 -6.07
CA ALA A 47 -4.88 12.22 -7.29
C ALA A 47 -3.69 12.61 -8.18
N ARG A 48 -3.42 13.92 -8.36
CA ARG A 48 -2.22 14.38 -9.07
C ARG A 48 -0.94 13.86 -8.41
N ASP A 49 -0.82 13.99 -7.10
CA ASP A 49 0.34 13.51 -6.36
C ASP A 49 0.48 11.99 -6.49
N LEU A 50 -0.61 11.25 -6.36
CA LEU A 50 -0.59 9.79 -6.54
C LEU A 50 -0.19 9.40 -7.98
N LYS A 51 -0.65 10.12 -9.00
CA LYS A 51 -0.24 9.90 -10.39
C LYS A 51 1.24 10.21 -10.63
N ARG A 52 1.78 11.24 -9.99
CA ARG A 52 3.23 11.52 -9.98
C ARG A 52 4.01 10.36 -9.36
N LEU A 53 3.50 9.80 -8.24
CA LEU A 53 4.11 8.63 -7.62
C LEU A 53 4.03 7.39 -8.53
N ILE A 54 2.92 7.19 -9.24
CA ILE A 54 2.80 6.11 -10.25
C ILE A 54 3.85 6.29 -11.35
N LYS A 55 4.02 7.50 -11.87
CA LYS A 55 5.04 7.82 -12.88
C LYS A 55 6.46 7.56 -12.36
N LEU A 56 6.73 7.87 -11.07
CA LEU A 56 8.02 7.70 -10.42
C LEU A 56 8.35 6.23 -10.12
N TYR A 57 7.44 5.52 -9.45
CA TYR A 57 7.68 4.16 -8.95
C TYR A 57 7.31 3.07 -9.96
N LYS A 58 6.50 3.38 -10.97
CA LYS A 58 5.99 2.45 -11.99
C LYS A 58 5.44 1.16 -11.35
N PRO A 59 4.48 1.27 -10.42
CA PRO A 59 3.95 0.10 -9.72
C PRO A 59 3.18 -0.79 -10.68
N LYS A 60 3.14 -2.09 -10.38
CA LYS A 60 2.27 -3.04 -11.10
C LYS A 60 0.81 -2.88 -10.70
N GLU A 61 0.56 -2.56 -9.45
CA GLU A 61 -0.77 -2.36 -8.88
C GLU A 61 -0.75 -1.23 -7.86
N VAL A 62 -1.86 -0.52 -7.75
CA VAL A 62 -2.10 0.53 -6.75
C VAL A 62 -3.39 0.20 -6.02
N ILE A 63 -3.30 -0.04 -4.73
CA ILE A 63 -4.43 -0.38 -3.88
C ILE A 63 -5.02 0.91 -3.31
N ILE A 64 -6.32 1.13 -3.51
CA ILE A 64 -7.06 2.26 -2.97
C ILE A 64 -8.14 1.73 -2.03
N ASP A 65 -8.17 2.24 -0.81
CA ASP A 65 -9.32 2.04 0.09
C ASP A 65 -10.52 2.80 -0.48
N THR A 66 -11.50 2.07 -0.97
CA THR A 66 -12.72 2.63 -1.58
C THR A 66 -13.90 2.63 -0.60
N ASN A 67 -13.65 2.67 0.70
CA ASN A 67 -14.63 2.95 1.71
C ASN A 67 -14.73 4.46 2.01
N GLY A 68 -15.93 4.97 2.19
CA GLY A 68 -16.16 6.35 2.60
C GLY A 68 -15.48 7.37 1.68
N LEU A 69 -14.60 8.19 2.23
CA LEU A 69 -13.90 9.25 1.50
C LEU A 69 -12.95 8.74 0.41
N GLY A 70 -12.51 7.50 0.48
CA GLY A 70 -11.64 6.90 -0.55
C GLY A 70 -12.31 6.77 -1.91
N ILE A 71 -13.65 6.74 -1.98
CA ILE A 71 -14.41 6.80 -3.23
C ILE A 71 -14.07 8.07 -4.02
N SER A 72 -13.99 9.21 -3.36
CA SER A 72 -13.69 10.49 -4.03
C SER A 72 -12.28 10.51 -4.64
N LEU A 73 -11.30 9.89 -3.99
CA LEU A 73 -9.97 9.73 -4.59
C LEU A 73 -10.01 8.76 -5.77
N ALA A 74 -10.76 7.66 -5.66
CA ALA A 74 -10.93 6.69 -6.73
C ALA A 74 -11.54 7.35 -7.99
N ASP A 75 -12.58 8.16 -7.82
CA ASP A 75 -13.24 8.91 -8.92
C ASP A 75 -12.27 9.89 -9.60
N GLU A 76 -11.41 10.58 -8.83
CA GLU A 76 -10.40 11.48 -9.39
C GLU A 76 -9.31 10.70 -10.15
N MET A 77 -9.00 9.47 -9.76
CA MET A 77 -8.02 8.66 -10.50
C MET A 77 -8.48 8.28 -11.91
N LEU A 78 -9.79 8.22 -12.17
CA LEU A 78 -10.36 7.94 -13.49
C LEU A 78 -10.30 9.13 -14.46
N LYS A 79 -9.97 10.34 -13.99
CA LYS A 79 -9.93 11.57 -14.79
C LYS A 79 -8.52 11.86 -15.26
N THR A 80 -8.38 12.55 -16.38
CA THR A 80 -7.11 13.19 -16.76
C THR A 80 -6.84 14.40 -15.88
N HIS A 81 -5.61 14.54 -15.41
CA HIS A 81 -5.11 15.73 -14.72
C HIS A 81 -3.91 16.30 -15.46
N TYR A 82 -3.47 17.47 -15.04
CA TYR A 82 -2.26 18.11 -15.58
C TYR A 82 -1.30 18.45 -14.45
N ASP A 83 -0.01 18.25 -14.70
CA ASP A 83 1.05 18.62 -13.79
C ASP A 83 1.33 20.12 -13.83
N LEU A 84 2.18 20.64 -12.95
CA LEU A 84 2.55 22.06 -12.88
C LEU A 84 3.25 22.56 -14.15
N ASP A 85 3.96 21.68 -14.84
CA ASP A 85 4.63 21.95 -16.13
C ASP A 85 3.70 21.80 -17.35
N GLY A 86 2.42 21.56 -17.13
CA GLY A 86 1.41 21.33 -18.18
C GLY A 86 1.43 19.91 -18.74
N SER A 87 2.31 19.03 -18.30
CA SER A 87 2.31 17.64 -18.76
C SER A 87 1.07 16.88 -18.29
N GLU A 88 0.56 16.01 -19.16
CA GLU A 88 -0.62 15.20 -18.84
C GLU A 88 -0.30 14.10 -17.81
N LEU A 89 -1.20 13.96 -16.87
CA LEU A 89 -1.27 12.86 -15.90
C LEU A 89 -2.49 12.00 -16.27
N PRO A 90 -2.29 10.86 -16.93
CA PRO A 90 -3.38 10.10 -17.54
C PRO A 90 -4.34 9.51 -16.50
N PRO A 91 -5.56 9.11 -16.90
CA PRO A 91 -6.46 8.34 -16.07
C PRO A 91 -5.89 6.93 -15.83
N TYR A 92 -6.29 6.30 -14.73
CA TYR A 92 -6.00 4.91 -14.43
C TYR A 92 -7.30 4.19 -14.08
N GLY A 93 -7.43 2.93 -14.48
CA GLY A 93 -8.64 2.13 -14.29
C GLY A 93 -8.49 1.03 -13.24
N PHE A 94 -9.63 0.59 -12.73
CA PHE A 94 -9.75 -0.53 -11.80
C PHE A 94 -9.92 -1.85 -12.55
N PHE A 95 -9.24 -2.90 -12.07
CA PHE A 95 -9.37 -4.23 -12.67
C PHE A 95 -10.23 -5.21 -11.86
N ASN A 96 -10.53 -4.89 -10.60
CA ASN A 96 -11.27 -5.77 -9.69
C ASN A 96 -12.64 -5.23 -9.24
N ASN A 97 -13.13 -4.14 -9.83
CA ASN A 97 -14.39 -3.52 -9.45
C ASN A 97 -15.25 -3.25 -10.68
N ASP A 98 -16.35 -3.97 -10.83
CA ASP A 98 -17.18 -3.95 -12.03
C ASP A 98 -17.97 -2.63 -12.19
N ASP A 99 -18.25 -1.92 -11.10
CA ASP A 99 -18.92 -0.62 -11.20
C ASP A 99 -17.96 0.44 -11.78
N TYR A 100 -16.71 0.45 -11.33
CA TYR A 100 -15.69 1.32 -11.92
C TYR A 100 -15.37 0.94 -13.36
N LYS A 101 -15.36 -0.35 -13.72
CA LYS A 101 -15.13 -0.80 -15.10
C LYS A 101 -16.15 -0.25 -16.10
N LYS A 102 -17.37 0.04 -15.66
CA LYS A 102 -18.43 0.59 -16.51
C LYS A 102 -18.22 2.07 -16.86
N ILE A 103 -17.56 2.83 -15.97
CA ILE A 103 -17.43 4.29 -16.06
C ILE A 103 -16.02 4.76 -16.37
N GLN A 104 -15.00 3.90 -16.22
CA GLN A 104 -13.60 4.25 -16.50
C GLN A 104 -13.32 4.37 -18.00
N PRO A 105 -12.36 5.22 -18.42
CA PRO A 105 -11.94 5.29 -19.81
C PRO A 105 -11.43 3.94 -20.31
N LYS A 106 -11.84 3.54 -21.52
CA LYS A 106 -11.53 2.21 -22.08
C LYS A 106 -10.03 1.96 -22.24
N ASP A 107 -9.27 3.02 -22.57
CA ASP A 107 -7.83 2.94 -22.82
C ASP A 107 -6.98 3.21 -21.56
N ALA A 108 -7.61 3.43 -20.41
CA ALA A 108 -6.91 3.67 -19.16
C ALA A 108 -6.16 2.41 -18.68
N PRO A 109 -4.85 2.52 -18.35
CA PRO A 109 -4.12 1.41 -17.75
C PRO A 109 -4.81 0.90 -16.49
N GLN A 110 -5.19 -0.38 -16.49
CA GLN A 110 -5.93 -1.00 -15.38
C GLN A 110 -4.94 -1.50 -14.32
N ILE A 111 -4.48 -0.60 -13.47
CA ILE A 111 -3.56 -0.89 -12.37
C ILE A 111 -4.15 -0.64 -10.98
N LEU A 112 -5.37 -0.10 -10.91
CA LEU A 112 -6.02 0.21 -9.64
C LEU A 112 -6.74 -1.01 -9.09
N TYR A 113 -6.53 -1.28 -7.81
CA TYR A 113 -7.22 -2.31 -7.02
C TYR A 113 -8.11 -1.63 -5.98
N SER A 114 -9.41 -1.84 -6.07
CA SER A 114 -10.39 -1.35 -5.11
C SER A 114 -10.39 -2.27 -3.88
N MET A 115 -9.98 -1.74 -2.73
CA MET A 115 -10.08 -2.41 -1.44
C MET A 115 -11.32 -1.91 -0.72
N LYS A 116 -12.27 -2.82 -0.44
CA LYS A 116 -13.51 -2.50 0.26
C LYS A 116 -13.63 -3.41 1.47
N ALA A 117 -12.95 -3.03 2.55
CA ALA A 117 -12.90 -3.86 3.75
C ALA A 117 -14.14 -3.67 4.62
N ASN A 118 -14.77 -4.77 4.98
CA ASN A 118 -15.80 -4.87 6.02
C ASN A 118 -15.20 -5.39 7.32
N GLY A 119 -15.99 -5.52 8.37
CA GLY A 119 -15.52 -5.98 9.68
C GLY A 119 -14.75 -7.30 9.66
N PRO A 120 -15.29 -8.40 9.12
CA PRO A 120 -14.59 -9.69 9.01
C PRO A 120 -13.31 -9.61 8.17
N LEU A 121 -13.32 -8.87 7.04
CA LEU A 121 -12.14 -8.70 6.21
C LEU A 121 -11.06 -7.87 6.93
N ASN A 122 -11.44 -6.82 7.67
CA ASN A 122 -10.52 -6.05 8.49
C ASN A 122 -9.81 -6.93 9.53
N SER A 123 -10.55 -7.83 10.19
CA SER A 123 -9.97 -8.82 11.11
C SER A 123 -8.89 -9.66 10.44
N GLN A 124 -9.15 -10.17 9.25
CA GLN A 124 -8.19 -10.95 8.47
C GLN A 124 -6.99 -10.12 8.01
N ILE A 125 -7.20 -8.89 7.57
CA ILE A 125 -6.14 -7.93 7.18
C ILE A 125 -5.18 -7.72 8.35
N HIS A 126 -5.70 -7.46 9.54
CA HIS A 126 -4.88 -7.22 10.73
C HIS A 126 -4.12 -8.49 11.17
N GLY A 127 -4.77 -9.65 11.16
CA GLY A 127 -4.13 -10.94 11.43
C GLY A 127 -3.01 -11.26 10.44
N ASN A 128 -3.24 -11.00 9.15
CA ASN A 128 -2.21 -11.16 8.12
C ASN A 128 -1.03 -10.20 8.32
N ALA A 129 -1.29 -8.93 8.62
CA ALA A 129 -0.23 -7.94 8.87
C ALA A 129 0.64 -8.38 10.05
N TYR A 130 0.03 -8.78 11.16
CA TYR A 130 0.74 -9.34 12.31
C TYR A 130 1.58 -10.56 11.94
N SER A 131 0.99 -11.54 11.26
CA SER A 131 1.68 -12.77 10.84
C SER A 131 2.88 -12.50 9.92
N ARG A 132 2.76 -11.57 8.98
CA ARG A 132 3.86 -11.22 8.07
C ARG A 132 5.00 -10.48 8.76
N VAL A 133 4.67 -9.61 9.70
CA VAL A 133 5.68 -8.88 10.51
C VAL A 133 6.40 -9.85 11.44
N SER A 134 5.67 -10.63 12.25
CA SER A 134 6.23 -11.57 13.21
C SER A 134 6.98 -12.73 12.54
N GLY A 135 6.54 -13.15 11.35
CA GLY A 135 7.18 -14.19 10.53
C GLY A 135 8.36 -13.69 9.69
N GLY A 136 8.80 -12.43 9.83
CA GLY A 136 9.96 -11.89 9.11
C GLY A 136 9.77 -11.80 7.59
N ARG A 137 8.51 -11.81 7.09
CA ARG A 137 8.21 -11.73 5.66
C ARG A 137 8.22 -10.31 5.09
N ILE A 138 8.52 -9.33 5.93
CA ILE A 138 8.67 -7.93 5.54
C ILE A 138 9.96 -7.36 6.07
N ARG A 139 10.64 -6.59 5.21
CA ARG A 139 11.79 -5.76 5.57
C ARG A 139 11.36 -4.30 5.65
N PHE A 140 11.79 -3.65 6.71
CA PHE A 140 11.61 -2.22 6.91
C PHE A 140 12.90 -1.46 6.61
N LEU A 141 12.77 -0.17 6.38
CA LEU A 141 13.92 0.73 6.46
C LEU A 141 14.36 0.83 7.93
N ILE A 142 15.62 1.15 8.14
CA ILE A 142 16.14 1.47 9.48
C ILE A 142 15.45 2.73 10.04
N THR A 143 15.48 2.88 11.34
CA THR A 143 14.85 4.02 12.01
C THR A 143 15.49 5.35 11.60
N GLU A 144 14.77 6.45 11.82
CA GLU A 144 15.29 7.80 11.56
C GLU A 144 16.62 8.05 12.30
N GLN A 145 16.71 7.62 13.55
CA GLN A 145 17.92 7.82 14.38
C GLN A 145 19.11 7.06 13.79
N GLU A 146 18.94 5.80 13.43
CA GLU A 146 19.98 4.98 12.80
C GLU A 146 20.42 5.58 11.46
N ALA A 147 19.45 5.99 10.62
CA ALA A 147 19.73 6.61 9.32
C ALA A 147 20.47 7.93 9.48
N LYS A 148 20.10 8.77 10.46
CA LYS A 148 20.78 10.02 10.77
C LYS A 148 22.21 9.78 11.24
N SER A 149 22.42 8.82 12.13
CA SER A 149 23.75 8.44 12.60
C SER A 149 24.63 7.94 11.45
N ALA A 150 24.11 7.05 10.60
CA ALA A 150 24.81 6.54 9.44
C ALA A 150 25.15 7.65 8.41
N LEU A 151 24.23 8.59 8.18
CA LEU A 151 24.45 9.71 7.27
C LEU A 151 25.58 10.62 7.80
N LEU A 152 25.54 10.99 9.06
CA LEU A 152 26.51 11.87 9.69
C LEU A 152 27.89 11.23 9.92
N ALA A 153 27.98 9.91 9.88
CA ALA A 153 29.25 9.19 9.92
C ALA A 153 30.08 9.36 8.63
N THR A 154 29.49 9.85 7.54
CA THR A 154 30.17 10.06 6.28
C THR A 154 30.50 11.54 6.03
N LYS A 155 31.66 11.83 5.42
CA LYS A 155 32.06 13.21 5.04
C LYS A 155 31.00 13.84 4.12
N GLN A 156 30.48 13.05 3.15
CA GLN A 156 29.41 13.51 2.25
C GLN A 156 28.13 13.89 3.00
N GLY A 157 27.71 13.10 3.99
CA GLY A 157 26.54 13.39 4.79
C GLY A 157 26.73 14.61 5.68
N GLN A 158 27.93 14.82 6.23
CA GLN A 158 28.24 16.01 7.02
C GLN A 158 28.15 17.29 6.17
N SER A 159 28.70 17.30 4.97
CA SER A 159 28.73 18.45 4.03
C SER A 159 27.42 18.66 3.26
N MET A 160 26.47 17.74 3.33
CA MET A 160 25.20 17.82 2.63
C MET A 160 24.36 19.01 3.12
N LYS A 161 23.66 19.70 2.20
CA LYS A 161 22.70 20.77 2.56
C LYS A 161 21.57 20.21 3.42
N THR A 162 21.05 21.03 4.31
CA THR A 162 19.98 20.66 5.26
C THR A 162 18.75 20.09 4.56
N GLU A 163 18.34 20.69 3.44
CA GLU A 163 17.18 20.26 2.66
C GLU A 163 17.37 18.84 2.09
N ASP A 164 18.56 18.54 1.59
CA ASP A 164 18.90 17.22 1.06
C ASP A 164 18.99 16.16 2.17
N LYS A 165 19.49 16.55 3.36
CA LYS A 165 19.46 15.70 4.56
C LYS A 165 18.03 15.36 4.94
N ILE A 166 17.15 16.36 5.01
CA ILE A 166 15.73 16.16 5.32
C ILE A 166 15.09 15.22 4.30
N ARG A 167 15.30 15.48 3.00
CA ARG A 167 14.73 14.63 1.93
C ARG A 167 15.22 13.20 2.04
N ARG A 168 16.48 12.98 2.33
CA ARG A 168 17.07 11.64 2.45
C ARG A 168 16.59 10.90 3.71
N LEU A 169 16.36 11.60 4.80
CA LEU A 169 15.89 11.02 6.07
C LEU A 169 14.37 10.80 6.11
N MET A 170 13.62 11.49 5.27
CA MET A 170 12.14 11.43 5.27
C MET A 170 11.56 10.01 5.22
N PRO A 171 12.01 9.07 4.35
CA PRO A 171 11.49 7.70 4.35
C PRO A 171 11.72 6.97 5.67
N HIS A 172 12.84 7.21 6.32
CA HIS A 172 13.20 6.62 7.62
C HIS A 172 12.33 7.20 8.74
N GLN A 173 12.11 8.52 8.73
CA GLN A 173 11.19 9.18 9.66
C GLN A 173 9.77 8.63 9.54
N GLN A 174 9.29 8.44 8.31
CA GLN A 174 7.96 7.88 8.09
C GLN A 174 7.88 6.41 8.55
N THR A 175 8.96 5.65 8.41
CA THR A 175 9.04 4.28 8.95
C THR A 175 9.01 4.29 10.48
N THR A 176 9.74 5.18 11.14
CA THR A 176 9.67 5.37 12.60
C THR A 176 8.25 5.74 13.04
N ASN A 177 7.59 6.63 12.31
CA ASN A 177 6.19 7.00 12.58
C ASN A 177 5.22 5.81 12.41
N LEU A 178 5.45 4.93 11.44
CA LEU A 178 4.68 3.68 11.32
C LEU A 178 4.89 2.79 12.55
N PHE A 179 6.12 2.61 13.02
CA PHE A 179 6.39 1.82 14.23
C PHE A 179 5.68 2.40 15.45
N ASN A 180 5.69 3.72 15.61
CA ASN A 180 4.97 4.39 16.68
C ASN A 180 3.43 4.17 16.58
N GLN A 181 2.87 4.19 15.36
CA GLN A 181 1.47 3.84 15.16
C GLN A 181 1.20 2.38 15.52
N MET A 182 2.05 1.45 15.10
CA MET A 182 1.92 0.02 15.44
C MET A 182 2.00 -0.22 16.95
N ALA A 183 2.93 0.45 17.64
CA ALA A 183 3.06 0.36 19.10
C ALA A 183 1.83 0.91 19.85
N ASN A 184 1.08 1.81 19.23
CA ASN A 184 -0.16 2.37 19.79
C ASN A 184 -1.40 1.48 19.53
N LEU A 185 -1.24 0.33 18.89
CA LEU A 185 -2.34 -0.57 18.54
C LEU A 185 -2.32 -1.82 19.42
N ARG A 186 -3.48 -2.20 19.89
CA ARG A 186 -3.71 -3.43 20.64
C ARG A 186 -4.75 -4.28 19.92
N MET A 187 -4.44 -5.56 19.72
CA MET A 187 -5.39 -6.52 19.23
C MET A 187 -6.37 -6.91 20.33
N LYS A 188 -7.67 -6.80 20.06
CA LYS A 188 -8.74 -7.23 20.94
C LYS A 188 -9.65 -8.18 20.18
N ARG A 189 -10.04 -9.28 20.81
CA ARG A 189 -11.06 -10.16 20.25
C ARG A 189 -12.45 -9.56 20.53
N THR A 190 -13.36 -9.71 19.56
CA THR A 190 -14.78 -9.36 19.77
C THR A 190 -15.40 -10.26 20.82
N GLY A 191 -16.58 -9.88 21.35
CA GLY A 191 -17.31 -10.68 22.35
C GLY A 191 -17.65 -12.09 21.87
N THR A 192 -17.77 -12.32 20.56
CA THR A 192 -17.96 -13.65 19.95
C THR A 192 -16.65 -14.44 19.81
N GLY A 193 -15.48 -13.80 20.06
CA GLY A 193 -14.16 -14.42 19.97
C GLY A 193 -13.65 -14.73 18.56
N LEU A 194 -14.46 -14.51 17.53
CA LEU A 194 -14.13 -14.87 16.15
C LEU A 194 -13.34 -13.79 15.42
N ASP A 195 -13.62 -12.52 15.69
CA ASP A 195 -12.99 -11.40 15.00
C ASP A 195 -11.97 -10.67 15.88
N ILE A 196 -10.91 -10.18 15.21
CA ILE A 196 -9.89 -9.31 15.80
C ILE A 196 -10.22 -7.87 15.43
N VAL A 197 -10.34 -7.03 16.46
CA VAL A 197 -10.48 -5.59 16.30
C VAL A 197 -9.21 -4.91 16.80
N LEU A 198 -8.74 -3.90 16.10
CA LEU A 198 -7.65 -3.06 16.57
C LEU A 198 -8.19 -1.89 17.38
N GLU A 199 -7.75 -1.84 18.62
CA GLU A 199 -8.00 -0.73 19.52
C GLU A 199 -6.77 0.17 19.62
N GLN A 200 -6.95 1.48 19.50
CA GLN A 200 -5.90 2.44 19.75
C GLN A 200 -5.75 2.64 21.27
N ILE A 201 -4.54 2.46 21.79
CA ILE A 201 -4.24 2.72 23.21
C ILE A 201 -4.47 4.19 23.51
N ASN A 202 -4.01 5.07 22.62
CA ASN A 202 -4.31 6.49 22.63
C ASN A 202 -5.08 6.85 21.35
N ALA A 203 -6.37 7.14 21.49
CA ALA A 203 -7.25 7.46 20.36
C ALA A 203 -6.88 8.77 19.62
N ARG A 204 -6.07 9.63 20.21
CA ARG A 204 -5.57 10.86 19.56
C ARG A 204 -4.41 10.58 18.59
N PHE A 205 -3.76 9.42 18.71
CA PHE A 205 -2.65 9.05 17.85
C PHE A 205 -3.19 8.46 16.54
N PRO A 206 -2.77 8.94 15.37
CA PRO A 206 -3.29 8.45 14.10
C PRO A 206 -2.91 6.98 13.86
N LYS A 207 -3.69 6.29 13.00
CA LYS A 207 -3.39 4.91 12.56
C LYS A 207 -3.34 4.76 11.03
N ASP A 208 -3.36 5.86 10.30
CA ASP A 208 -3.56 5.86 8.84
C ASP A 208 -2.41 5.18 8.10
N LYS A 209 -1.15 5.38 8.55
CA LYS A 209 0.01 4.68 8.00
C LYS A 209 -0.08 3.17 8.19
N TYR A 210 -0.51 2.75 9.38
CA TYR A 210 -0.72 1.34 9.65
C TYR A 210 -1.84 0.76 8.78
N SER A 211 -2.93 1.48 8.57
CA SER A 211 -4.03 1.02 7.71
C SER A 211 -3.57 0.83 6.27
N ALA A 212 -2.90 1.83 5.69
CA ALA A 212 -2.32 1.73 4.34
C ALA A 212 -1.29 0.58 4.24
N PHE A 213 -0.46 0.41 5.25
CA PHE A 213 0.50 -0.70 5.36
C PHE A 213 -0.20 -2.06 5.39
N ALA A 214 -1.21 -2.23 6.22
CA ALA A 214 -1.93 -3.50 6.37
C ALA A 214 -2.69 -3.90 5.10
N TYR A 215 -3.31 -2.94 4.41
CA TYR A 215 -3.97 -3.16 3.11
C TYR A 215 -2.98 -3.59 2.02
N GLY A 216 -1.81 -2.96 1.97
CA GLY A 216 -0.75 -3.41 1.07
C GLY A 216 -0.29 -4.84 1.33
N LEU A 217 -0.09 -5.22 2.60
CA LEU A 217 0.26 -6.59 2.98
C LEU A 217 -0.85 -7.61 2.68
N TRP A 218 -2.11 -7.20 2.78
CA TRP A 218 -3.23 -8.05 2.38
C TRP A 218 -3.20 -8.35 0.89
N ARG A 219 -3.02 -7.33 0.05
CA ARG A 219 -2.94 -7.55 -1.40
C ARG A 219 -1.74 -8.45 -1.78
N ILE A 220 -0.62 -8.31 -1.09
CA ILE A 220 0.55 -9.20 -1.27
C ILE A 220 0.19 -10.67 -0.94
N LYS A 221 -0.63 -10.92 0.09
CA LYS A 221 -1.15 -12.27 0.39
C LYS A 221 -2.03 -12.79 -0.74
N GLU A 222 -2.96 -11.99 -1.25
CA GLU A 222 -3.82 -12.38 -2.37
C GLU A 222 -3.00 -12.73 -3.62
N LEU A 223 -1.98 -11.92 -3.96
CA LEU A 223 -1.06 -12.20 -5.06
C LEU A 223 -0.29 -13.51 -4.88
N GLU A 224 0.13 -13.83 -3.65
CA GLU A 224 0.78 -15.09 -3.31
C GLU A 224 -0.17 -16.28 -3.56
N GLU A 225 -1.42 -16.17 -3.12
CA GLU A 225 -2.46 -17.20 -3.32
C GLU A 225 -2.82 -17.36 -4.79
N GLU A 226 -2.98 -16.26 -5.54
CA GLU A 226 -3.24 -16.28 -6.99
C GLU A 226 -2.10 -16.99 -7.75
N ASN A 227 -0.85 -16.71 -7.39
CA ASN A 227 0.31 -17.32 -8.01
C ASN A 227 0.40 -18.83 -7.68
N ALA A 228 0.10 -19.21 -6.44
CA ALA A 228 0.05 -20.61 -6.03
C ALA A 228 -1.02 -21.40 -6.83
N LYS A 229 -2.21 -20.83 -7.00
CA LYS A 229 -3.28 -21.41 -7.84
C LYS A 229 -2.84 -21.58 -9.29
N LYS A 230 -2.22 -20.57 -9.90
CA LYS A 230 -1.70 -20.62 -11.27
C LYS A 230 -0.65 -21.73 -11.45
N LYS A 231 0.28 -21.88 -10.48
CA LYS A 231 1.29 -22.95 -10.51
C LYS A 231 0.65 -24.34 -10.41
N LYS A 232 -0.35 -24.50 -9.53
CA LYS A 232 -1.09 -25.78 -9.38
C LYS A 232 -1.81 -26.17 -10.67
N ASN A 233 -2.49 -25.23 -11.30
CA ASN A 233 -3.21 -25.48 -12.57
C ASN A 233 -2.26 -25.86 -13.71
N ARG A 234 -1.10 -25.19 -13.83
CA ARG A 234 -0.08 -25.55 -14.84
C ARG A 234 0.50 -26.94 -14.64
N LYS A 235 0.67 -27.40 -13.38
CA LYS A 235 1.14 -28.76 -13.08
C LYS A 235 0.05 -29.79 -13.38
N GLY A 236 -1.25 -29.46 -13.21
CA GLY A 236 -2.38 -30.34 -13.54
C GLY A 236 -2.52 -30.62 -15.05
N VAL A 237 -2.31 -29.59 -15.88
CA VAL A 237 -2.38 -29.71 -17.34
C VAL A 237 -1.23 -30.59 -17.91
N ARG A 238 -0.06 -30.63 -17.28
CA ARG A 238 1.05 -31.49 -17.70
C ARG A 238 0.86 -32.98 -17.42
N LYS A 239 -0.17 -33.41 -16.67
CA LYS A 239 -0.47 -34.80 -16.36
C LYS A 239 -1.45 -35.45 -17.34
N LEU A 240 -1.99 -34.71 -18.31
CA LEU A 240 -2.87 -35.23 -19.37
C LEU A 240 -2.08 -35.41 -20.68
N VAL A 241 -1.04 -36.20 -20.66
CA VAL A 241 -0.48 -36.78 -21.90
C VAL A 241 -1.17 -38.12 -22.09
N PHE A 242 -2.12 -38.17 -23.01
CA PHE A 242 -2.71 -39.43 -23.45
C PHE A 242 -1.65 -40.20 -24.25
N TYR A 243 -1.20 -41.32 -23.78
CA TYR A 243 -0.58 -42.34 -24.60
C TYR A 243 -1.70 -43.04 -25.36
N SER A 244 -1.84 -42.80 -26.66
CA SER A 244 -2.53 -43.72 -27.56
C SER A 244 -1.47 -44.72 -28.01
N GLU A 245 -1.49 -45.93 -27.47
CA GLU A 245 -0.85 -47.06 -28.11
C GLU A 245 -1.67 -47.38 -29.39
N GLY A 246 -1.08 -47.10 -30.55
CA GLY A 246 -1.57 -47.57 -31.82
C GLY A 246 -1.33 -49.08 -31.90
N GLY A 247 -2.42 -49.83 -32.04
CA GLY A 247 -2.40 -51.21 -32.53
C GLY A 247 -2.15 -51.27 -34.01
#